data_9bfa5c430bac99318d048073a51792c9
#
_entry.id   9bfa5c430bac99318d048073a51792c9
#
_cell.length_a   1.000
_cell.length_b   1.000
_cell.length_c   1.000
_cell.angle_alpha   90.00
_cell.angle_beta   90.00
_cell.angle_gamma   90.00
#
_symmetry.space_group_name_H-M   'P 1'
#
loop_
_entity.id
_entity.type
_entity.pdbx_description
1 polymer ?
#
loop_
_entity_poly.entity_id
_entity_poly.type
_entity_poly.pdbx_seq_one_letter_code
_entity_poly.pdbx_strand_id
1 'polypeptide(L)'
;MLNNHFSTSFFLSNRRFSLSKNKRHLANCLTRSVKIQRGAKNYLLIVNNLKLSALSNLYYKQHLMIWPFKKNKKIARIEITGAIASQTRKQVLKAFKIVEEKKFPALLLRIDSPGGTVADSQEIFSALQKLQSEKDVKVVASFGNISASGGVYIGVGAKHIVSNPGTITGSIGVILRGNNLERLLDKVGVSFKVVKSGPYKDILAFDRETTEEEVHILQQLIDVSYDQFVSTVARGRGLDKDTVRTFADGRVFTGEQALELGLVDRLGTEEDARRWAAELAGLDPEKTECFDIEEPKPFINRFIPGRSQTQSGLIGAVDSLQFDLATNGMALWLYRP
;
A
#
# COMPACT_ATOMS: atom_id res chain seq x y z
N MET A 1 -3.33 22.89 -44.29
CA MET A 1 -1.99 23.13 -44.84
C MET A 1 -1.10 23.60 -43.70
N LEU A 2 -0.20 22.77 -43.30
CA LEU A 2 1.16 23.02 -42.82
C LEU A 2 1.64 21.77 -42.05
N ASN A 3 2.48 21.04 -42.76
CA ASN A 3 3.25 19.90 -42.27
C ASN A 3 4.32 20.42 -41.32
N ASN A 4 4.39 19.88 -40.10
CA ASN A 4 5.61 19.96 -39.29
C ASN A 4 6.17 18.55 -39.06
N HIS A 5 7.24 18.27 -39.86
CA HIS A 5 8.17 17.17 -39.63
C HIS A 5 9.02 17.49 -38.39
N PHE A 6 8.83 16.75 -37.28
CA PHE A 6 9.82 16.69 -36.21
C PHE A 6 10.78 15.51 -36.49
N SER A 7 11.98 15.86 -36.89
CA SER A 7 13.14 14.96 -36.94
C SER A 7 13.73 14.84 -35.53
N THR A 8 13.54 13.69 -34.87
CA THR A 8 14.24 13.35 -33.63
C THR A 8 15.45 12.47 -33.94
N SER A 9 16.63 13.07 -33.89
CA SER A 9 17.91 12.37 -33.88
C SER A 9 18.16 11.74 -32.50
N PHE A 10 18.28 10.41 -32.46
CA PHE A 10 18.68 9.67 -31.26
C PHE A 10 20.19 9.58 -31.17
N PHE A 11 20.79 10.15 -30.15
CA PHE A 11 22.18 9.91 -29.76
C PHE A 11 22.27 8.56 -29.03
N LEU A 12 22.91 7.59 -29.64
CA LEU A 12 23.37 6.38 -29.01
C LEU A 12 24.78 6.61 -28.44
N SER A 13 24.89 6.57 -27.12
CA SER A 13 26.15 6.71 -26.39
C SER A 13 27.14 5.60 -26.76
N ASN A 14 28.36 6.04 -27.02
CA ASN A 14 29.53 5.29 -27.46
C ASN A 14 29.82 4.00 -26.68
N ARG A 15 29.56 2.84 -27.28
CA ARG A 15 30.41 1.65 -27.11
C ARG A 15 30.80 1.14 -28.49
N ARG A 16 32.10 1.21 -28.82
CA ARG A 16 32.67 0.68 -30.07
C ARG A 16 32.51 -0.84 -30.10
N PHE A 17 31.62 -1.34 -30.93
CA PHE A 17 31.59 -2.73 -31.34
C PHE A 17 32.34 -2.85 -32.69
N SER A 18 33.46 -3.57 -32.69
CA SER A 18 34.15 -3.94 -33.89
C SER A 18 33.39 -5.08 -34.60
N LEU A 19 32.71 -4.75 -35.67
CA LEU A 19 32.04 -5.73 -36.53
C LEU A 19 32.95 -6.11 -37.70
N SER A 20 33.12 -7.43 -37.98
CA SER A 20 33.85 -7.93 -39.15
C SER A 20 33.20 -7.46 -40.46
N LYS A 21 33.99 -7.35 -41.54
CA LYS A 21 33.57 -6.77 -42.83
C LYS A 21 32.26 -7.35 -43.42
N ASN A 22 31.94 -8.61 -43.17
CA ASN A 22 30.71 -9.26 -43.66
C ASN A 22 29.41 -8.85 -42.92
N LYS A 23 29.51 -8.33 -41.70
CA LYS A 23 28.34 -7.88 -40.93
C LYS A 23 27.89 -6.46 -41.24
N ARG A 24 28.78 -5.63 -41.83
CA ARG A 24 28.43 -4.25 -42.24
C ARG A 24 27.52 -4.18 -43.45
N HIS A 25 27.58 -5.17 -44.36
CA HIS A 25 26.71 -5.21 -45.53
C HIS A 25 25.26 -5.55 -45.18
N LEU A 26 25.04 -6.41 -44.17
CA LEU A 26 23.71 -6.75 -43.66
C LEU A 26 23.06 -5.60 -42.87
N ALA A 27 23.86 -4.83 -42.14
CA ALA A 27 23.35 -3.70 -41.35
C ALA A 27 22.80 -2.57 -42.27
N ASN A 28 23.45 -2.32 -43.42
CA ASN A 28 23.01 -1.30 -44.39
C ASN A 28 21.73 -1.67 -45.16
N CYS A 29 21.43 -2.97 -45.33
CA CYS A 29 20.15 -3.42 -45.92
C CYS A 29 18.98 -3.34 -44.96
N LEU A 30 19.21 -3.48 -43.64
CA LEU A 30 18.18 -3.47 -42.60
C LEU A 30 17.67 -2.06 -42.26
N THR A 31 18.46 -1.02 -42.48
CA THR A 31 18.09 0.36 -42.12
C THR A 31 17.05 1.00 -43.05
N ARG A 32 16.77 0.42 -44.22
CA ARG A 32 15.83 1.00 -45.19
C ARG A 32 14.37 0.58 -45.05
N SER A 33 14.02 -0.37 -44.18
CA SER A 33 12.66 -0.94 -44.13
C SER A 33 12.11 -1.22 -42.77
N VAL A 34 12.59 -0.55 -41.70
CA VAL A 34 12.07 -0.76 -40.34
C VAL A 34 11.20 0.40 -39.92
N LYS A 35 9.88 0.17 -39.79
CA LYS A 35 8.95 1.09 -39.12
C LYS A 35 8.73 0.61 -37.68
N ILE A 36 9.08 1.45 -36.71
CA ILE A 36 8.79 1.19 -35.29
C ILE A 36 7.44 1.80 -34.96
N GLN A 37 6.49 0.96 -34.60
CA GLN A 37 5.20 1.39 -34.13
C GLN A 37 5.11 1.17 -32.60
N ARG A 38 4.80 2.23 -31.87
CA ARG A 38 4.61 2.16 -30.41
C ARG A 38 3.22 1.59 -30.11
N GLY A 39 3.17 0.34 -29.68
CA GLY A 39 1.97 -0.25 -29.07
C GLY A 39 2.17 -0.42 -27.58
N ALA A 40 1.09 -0.40 -26.82
CA ALA A 40 1.11 -0.47 -25.36
C ALA A 40 1.96 -1.65 -24.86
N LYS A 41 3.04 -1.34 -24.15
CA LYS A 41 3.91 -2.20 -23.35
C LYS A 41 4.88 -3.19 -24.04
N ASN A 42 4.82 -3.40 -25.36
CA ASN A 42 5.82 -4.23 -26.04
C ASN A 42 6.26 -3.56 -27.33
N TYR A 43 7.56 -3.55 -27.61
CA TYR A 43 8.07 -3.14 -28.90
C TYR A 43 7.95 -4.33 -29.87
N LEU A 44 7.00 -4.26 -30.78
CA LEU A 44 6.87 -5.23 -31.88
C LEU A 44 7.63 -4.70 -33.08
N LEU A 45 8.69 -5.37 -33.47
CA LEU A 45 9.40 -5.10 -34.71
C LEU A 45 8.65 -5.78 -35.86
N ILE A 46 7.91 -5.02 -36.68
CA ILE A 46 7.26 -5.53 -37.86
C ILE A 46 8.19 -5.30 -39.04
N VAL A 47 8.75 -6.36 -39.55
CA VAL A 47 9.51 -6.35 -40.80
C VAL A 47 8.55 -6.69 -41.95
N ASN A 48 8.12 -5.66 -42.70
CA ASN A 48 7.25 -5.85 -43.85
C ASN A 48 8.09 -6.28 -45.08
N ASN A 49 7.74 -7.41 -45.65
CA ASN A 49 8.15 -7.91 -46.95
C ASN A 49 9.64 -8.26 -47.13
N LEU A 50 10.12 -9.26 -46.39
CA LEU A 50 11.29 -10.04 -46.80
C LEU A 50 10.87 -11.51 -46.96
N LYS A 51 10.89 -12.03 -48.20
CA LYS A 51 10.90 -13.48 -48.47
C LYS A 51 12.22 -14.04 -47.95
N LEU A 52 12.27 -14.46 -46.72
CA LEU A 52 13.42 -15.13 -46.13
C LEU A 52 13.34 -16.62 -46.46
N SER A 53 14.41 -17.16 -47.05
CA SER A 53 14.57 -18.59 -47.28
C SER A 53 14.65 -19.32 -45.91
N ALA A 54 14.30 -20.61 -45.88
CA ALA A 54 14.18 -21.42 -44.65
C ALA A 54 15.41 -21.37 -43.71
N LEU A 55 16.58 -21.05 -44.23
CA LEU A 55 17.82 -20.93 -43.43
C LEU A 55 17.93 -19.64 -42.60
N SER A 56 17.27 -18.55 -43.02
CA SER A 56 17.24 -17.32 -42.26
C SER A 56 16.30 -17.41 -41.06
N ASN A 57 15.23 -18.21 -41.13
CA ASN A 57 14.31 -18.44 -40.04
C ASN A 57 14.94 -19.17 -38.83
N LEU A 58 15.90 -20.07 -39.06
CA LEU A 58 16.64 -20.75 -37.99
C LEU A 58 17.64 -19.80 -37.32
N TYR A 59 18.29 -18.93 -38.07
CA TYR A 59 19.28 -17.99 -37.53
C TYR A 59 18.62 -16.88 -36.71
N TYR A 60 17.43 -16.39 -37.12
CA TYR A 60 16.67 -15.40 -36.35
C TYR A 60 16.05 -15.97 -35.10
N LYS A 61 15.61 -17.24 -35.11
CA LYS A 61 15.04 -17.91 -33.95
C LYS A 61 16.08 -18.17 -32.85
N GLN A 62 17.36 -18.32 -33.21
CA GLN A 62 18.44 -18.54 -32.23
C GLN A 62 19.07 -17.23 -31.69
N HIS A 63 18.84 -16.06 -32.34
CA HIS A 63 19.50 -14.81 -31.95
C HIS A 63 18.55 -13.70 -31.51
N LEU A 64 17.25 -13.92 -31.47
CA LEU A 64 16.35 -13.16 -30.61
C LEU A 64 16.57 -13.64 -29.17
N MET A 65 17.75 -13.35 -28.62
CA MET A 65 17.92 -13.33 -27.18
C MET A 65 17.00 -12.21 -26.68
N ILE A 66 15.77 -12.59 -26.33
CA ILE A 66 15.01 -11.87 -25.32
C ILE A 66 15.92 -11.92 -24.09
N TRP A 67 16.66 -10.83 -23.85
CA TRP A 67 17.39 -10.67 -22.60
C TRP A 67 16.35 -10.88 -21.49
N PRO A 68 16.42 -11.97 -20.74
CA PRO A 68 15.48 -12.12 -19.64
C PRO A 68 15.81 -10.97 -18.72
N PHE A 69 14.92 -9.99 -18.60
CA PHE A 69 14.99 -9.04 -17.51
C PHE A 69 15.12 -9.89 -16.26
N LYS A 70 16.27 -9.81 -15.61
CA LYS A 70 16.62 -10.68 -14.48
C LYS A 70 15.55 -10.41 -13.41
N LYS A 71 14.56 -11.30 -13.30
CA LYS A 71 13.52 -11.19 -12.28
C LYS A 71 14.24 -11.12 -10.94
N ASN A 72 13.79 -10.23 -10.08
CA ASN A 72 14.32 -10.17 -8.73
C ASN A 72 14.07 -11.54 -8.08
N LYS A 73 15.09 -12.09 -7.40
CA LYS A 73 14.98 -13.38 -6.72
C LYS A 73 14.64 -13.25 -5.25
N LYS A 74 14.46 -12.02 -4.77
CA LYS A 74 14.05 -11.72 -3.40
C LYS A 74 12.59 -11.25 -3.41
N ILE A 75 11.92 -11.33 -2.28
CA ILE A 75 10.64 -10.69 -2.03
C ILE A 75 10.86 -9.37 -1.29
N ALA A 76 10.02 -8.40 -1.56
CA ALA A 76 10.03 -7.16 -0.79
C ALA A 76 9.37 -7.39 0.57
N ARG A 77 9.87 -6.75 1.63
CA ARG A 77 9.20 -6.64 2.92
C ARG A 77 8.95 -5.18 3.23
N ILE A 78 7.71 -4.87 3.59
CA ILE A 78 7.28 -3.55 4.07
C ILE A 78 6.57 -3.77 5.39
N GLU A 79 6.82 -2.89 6.37
CA GLU A 79 6.18 -2.94 7.66
C GLU A 79 5.37 -1.67 7.92
N ILE A 80 4.14 -1.85 8.40
CA ILE A 80 3.25 -0.77 8.88
C ILE A 80 3.14 -0.93 10.39
N THR A 81 3.74 -0.01 11.15
CA THR A 81 3.71 -0.01 12.60
C THR A 81 3.04 1.24 13.15
N GLY A 82 2.36 1.09 14.30
CA GLY A 82 1.71 2.20 14.98
C GLY A 82 0.50 2.76 14.24
N ALA A 83 0.07 3.96 14.61
CA ALA A 83 -1.14 4.57 14.04
C ALA A 83 -0.94 5.01 12.59
N ILE A 84 -1.95 4.72 11.75
CA ILE A 84 -1.95 5.08 10.33
C ILE A 84 -2.37 6.54 10.18
N ALA A 85 -1.45 7.36 9.68
CA ALA A 85 -1.65 8.77 9.40
C ALA A 85 -0.92 9.17 8.11
N SER A 86 -0.95 10.45 7.79
CA SER A 86 -0.36 10.98 6.55
C SER A 86 1.13 10.63 6.37
N GLN A 87 1.89 10.54 7.46
CA GLN A 87 3.30 10.13 7.41
C GLN A 87 3.41 8.65 7.00
N THR A 88 2.69 7.77 7.67
CA THR A 88 2.65 6.32 7.35
C THR A 88 2.24 6.10 5.90
N ARG A 89 1.19 6.78 5.44
CA ARG A 89 0.74 6.70 4.05
C ARG A 89 1.86 7.11 3.07
N LYS A 90 2.52 8.24 3.28
CA LYS A 90 3.62 8.72 2.41
C LYS A 90 4.75 7.70 2.32
N GLN A 91 5.11 7.10 3.45
CA GLN A 91 6.16 6.09 3.56
C GLN A 91 5.81 4.83 2.78
N VAL A 92 4.61 4.29 3.03
CA VAL A 92 4.14 3.06 2.38
C VAL A 92 3.98 3.23 0.87
N LEU A 93 3.41 4.36 0.41
CA LEU A 93 3.27 4.63 -1.02
C LEU A 93 4.63 4.75 -1.72
N LYS A 94 5.63 5.34 -1.06
CA LYS A 94 7.01 5.38 -1.56
C LYS A 94 7.64 3.99 -1.62
N ALA A 95 7.40 3.17 -0.59
CA ALA A 95 7.87 1.78 -0.56
C ALA A 95 7.24 0.94 -1.68
N PHE A 96 5.94 1.10 -1.97
CA PHE A 96 5.29 0.42 -3.10
C PHE A 96 5.90 0.80 -4.46
N LYS A 97 6.30 2.07 -4.66
CA LYS A 97 7.05 2.47 -5.87
C LYS A 97 8.38 1.73 -6.00
N ILE A 98 9.11 1.55 -4.89
CA ILE A 98 10.37 0.78 -4.89
C ILE A 98 10.11 -0.68 -5.26
N VAL A 99 9.01 -1.29 -4.76
CA VAL A 99 8.61 -2.66 -5.16
C VAL A 99 8.43 -2.75 -6.67
N GLU A 100 7.71 -1.80 -7.25
CA GLU A 100 7.47 -1.72 -8.70
C GLU A 100 8.77 -1.50 -9.50
N GLU A 101 9.55 -0.49 -9.14
CA GLU A 101 10.79 -0.10 -9.83
C GLU A 101 11.83 -1.22 -9.83
N LYS A 102 12.01 -1.89 -8.70
CA LYS A 102 12.93 -3.03 -8.54
C LYS A 102 12.35 -4.35 -9.03
N LYS A 103 11.08 -4.37 -9.50
CA LYS A 103 10.40 -5.54 -10.06
C LYS A 103 10.42 -6.75 -9.11
N PHE A 104 10.12 -6.53 -7.84
CA PHE A 104 9.92 -7.62 -6.91
C PHE A 104 8.71 -8.46 -7.32
N PRO A 105 8.83 -9.79 -7.37
CA PRO A 105 7.73 -10.67 -7.77
C PRO A 105 6.67 -10.83 -6.66
N ALA A 106 7.07 -10.61 -5.40
CA ALA A 106 6.18 -10.67 -4.25
C ALA A 106 6.51 -9.61 -3.20
N LEU A 107 5.51 -9.33 -2.37
CA LEU A 107 5.55 -8.43 -1.22
C LEU A 107 5.02 -9.16 0.01
N LEU A 108 5.82 -9.18 1.06
CA LEU A 108 5.40 -9.46 2.43
C LEU A 108 5.04 -8.13 3.09
N LEU A 109 3.75 -7.92 3.36
CA LEU A 109 3.26 -6.71 4.04
C LEU A 109 2.99 -7.03 5.51
N ARG A 110 3.93 -6.68 6.38
CA ARG A 110 3.76 -6.80 7.84
C ARG A 110 2.89 -5.66 8.33
N ILE A 111 1.84 -5.96 9.10
CA ILE A 111 0.95 -4.96 9.70
C ILE A 111 0.92 -5.19 11.20
N ASP A 112 1.40 -4.19 11.97
CA ASP A 112 1.35 -4.14 13.42
C ASP A 112 0.81 -2.76 13.84
N SER A 113 -0.50 -2.57 13.65
CA SER A 113 -1.16 -1.26 13.71
C SER A 113 -2.57 -1.34 14.32
N PRO A 114 -2.92 -0.44 15.22
CA PRO A 114 -4.29 -0.30 15.72
C PRO A 114 -5.26 0.33 14.70
N GLY A 115 -4.77 0.73 13.53
CA GLY A 115 -5.52 1.50 12.54
C GLY A 115 -5.16 2.98 12.54
N GLY A 116 -6.07 3.85 12.09
CA GLY A 116 -5.83 5.29 12.02
C GLY A 116 -6.87 6.04 11.20
N THR A 117 -6.43 7.06 10.45
CA THR A 117 -7.33 7.88 9.63
C THR A 117 -7.91 7.09 8.46
N VAL A 118 -9.18 7.34 8.17
CA VAL A 118 -9.94 6.66 7.10
C VAL A 118 -9.28 6.86 5.75
N ALA A 119 -9.03 8.11 5.37
CA ALA A 119 -8.52 8.44 4.03
C ALA A 119 -7.10 7.89 3.79
N ASP A 120 -6.20 7.97 4.78
CA ASP A 120 -4.84 7.43 4.64
C ASP A 120 -4.85 5.91 4.48
N SER A 121 -5.73 5.21 5.23
CA SER A 121 -5.91 3.75 5.10
C SER A 121 -6.46 3.38 3.72
N GLN A 122 -7.41 4.15 3.18
CA GLN A 122 -7.98 3.95 1.85
C GLN A 122 -6.96 4.15 0.72
N GLU A 123 -6.11 5.18 0.83
CA GLU A 123 -5.06 5.42 -0.17
C GLU A 123 -4.03 4.28 -0.20
N ILE A 124 -3.61 3.78 0.97
CA ILE A 124 -2.71 2.62 1.07
C ILE A 124 -3.37 1.38 0.47
N PHE A 125 -4.62 1.08 0.85
CA PHE A 125 -5.40 -0.03 0.29
C PHE A 125 -5.50 0.05 -1.24
N SER A 126 -5.86 1.22 -1.77
CA SER A 126 -6.02 1.42 -3.21
C SER A 126 -4.70 1.21 -3.98
N ALA A 127 -3.59 1.68 -3.40
CA ALA A 127 -2.26 1.47 -3.99
C ALA A 127 -1.83 0.00 -3.94
N LEU A 128 -2.15 -0.72 -2.84
CA LEU A 128 -1.91 -2.16 -2.71
C LEU A 128 -2.69 -2.97 -3.77
N GLN A 129 -3.95 -2.63 -3.99
CA GLN A 129 -4.78 -3.26 -5.03
C GLN A 129 -4.17 -3.05 -6.43
N LYS A 130 -3.72 -1.83 -6.76
CA LYS A 130 -3.05 -1.54 -8.03
C LYS A 130 -1.75 -2.31 -8.20
N LEU A 131 -0.96 -2.44 -7.13
CA LEU A 131 0.29 -3.19 -7.16
C LEU A 131 0.04 -4.67 -7.55
N GLN A 132 -1.04 -5.28 -7.05
CA GLN A 132 -1.42 -6.65 -7.38
C GLN A 132 -2.03 -6.77 -8.78
N SER A 133 -3.00 -5.90 -9.13
CA SER A 133 -3.76 -6.04 -10.37
C SER A 133 -2.99 -5.58 -11.62
N GLU A 134 -2.20 -4.51 -11.51
CA GLU A 134 -1.51 -3.90 -12.65
C GLU A 134 -0.06 -4.38 -12.80
N LYS A 135 0.60 -4.77 -11.71
CA LYS A 135 2.02 -5.13 -11.69
C LYS A 135 2.26 -6.62 -11.44
N ASP A 136 1.20 -7.40 -11.20
CA ASP A 136 1.25 -8.84 -10.90
C ASP A 136 2.15 -9.20 -9.70
N VAL A 137 2.28 -8.30 -8.73
CA VAL A 137 3.01 -8.57 -7.50
C VAL A 137 2.14 -9.45 -6.60
N LYS A 138 2.68 -10.58 -6.15
CA LYS A 138 1.99 -11.47 -5.19
C LYS A 138 2.12 -10.86 -3.79
N VAL A 139 1.01 -10.56 -3.14
CA VAL A 139 1.01 -9.92 -1.81
C VAL A 139 0.48 -10.89 -0.77
N VAL A 140 1.26 -11.07 0.28
CA VAL A 140 0.84 -11.74 1.51
C VAL A 140 0.91 -10.72 2.65
N ALA A 141 -0.20 -10.45 3.31
CA ALA A 141 -0.24 -9.68 4.54
C ALA A 141 0.07 -10.59 5.72
N SER A 142 0.89 -10.11 6.66
CA SER A 142 1.21 -10.78 7.91
C SER A 142 0.78 -9.89 9.07
N PHE A 143 -0.19 -10.34 9.85
CA PHE A 143 -0.69 -9.60 11.01
C PHE A 143 0.23 -9.77 12.20
N GLY A 144 0.60 -8.65 12.83
CA GLY A 144 1.50 -8.56 13.98
C GLY A 144 0.83 -8.83 15.31
N ASN A 145 1.31 -8.15 16.35
CA ASN A 145 0.68 -8.21 17.66
C ASN A 145 -0.75 -7.66 17.61
N ILE A 146 -0.90 -6.55 16.86
CA ILE A 146 -2.18 -5.92 16.60
C ILE A 146 -2.29 -5.60 15.10
N SER A 147 -3.42 -5.93 14.51
CA SER A 147 -3.76 -5.56 13.14
C SER A 147 -5.25 -5.30 13.08
N ALA A 148 -5.64 -4.12 13.56
CA ALA A 148 -7.04 -3.81 13.84
C ALA A 148 -7.51 -2.59 13.03
N SER A 149 -8.82 -2.51 12.81
CA SER A 149 -9.48 -1.35 12.21
C SER A 149 -8.87 -0.94 10.86
N GLY A 150 -8.24 0.24 10.72
CA GLY A 150 -7.51 0.64 9.50
C GLY A 150 -6.43 -0.36 9.06
N GLY A 151 -5.83 -1.10 10.02
CA GLY A 151 -4.89 -2.19 9.74
C GLY A 151 -5.57 -3.37 9.04
N VAL A 152 -6.76 -3.77 9.50
CA VAL A 152 -7.60 -4.76 8.79
C VAL A 152 -8.00 -4.24 7.43
N TYR A 153 -8.42 -2.96 7.33
CA TYR A 153 -8.81 -2.36 6.06
C TYR A 153 -7.74 -2.47 4.99
N ILE A 154 -6.48 -2.20 5.36
CA ILE A 154 -5.34 -2.38 4.47
C ILE A 154 -5.08 -3.86 4.20
N GLY A 155 -5.11 -4.68 5.26
CA GLY A 155 -4.81 -6.11 5.20
C GLY A 155 -5.71 -6.88 4.24
N VAL A 156 -7.03 -6.61 4.25
CA VAL A 156 -7.99 -7.22 3.32
C VAL A 156 -7.80 -6.77 1.86
N GLY A 157 -6.92 -5.81 1.64
CA GLY A 157 -6.43 -5.46 0.32
C GLY A 157 -5.46 -6.48 -0.27
N ALA A 158 -4.79 -7.29 0.54
CA ALA A 158 -3.98 -8.41 0.09
C ALA A 158 -4.86 -9.62 -0.23
N LYS A 159 -4.45 -10.41 -1.23
CA LYS A 159 -5.17 -11.65 -1.57
C LYS A 159 -5.00 -12.74 -0.53
N HIS A 160 -3.93 -12.69 0.24
CA HIS A 160 -3.55 -13.70 1.21
C HIS A 160 -3.16 -13.03 2.53
N ILE A 161 -3.69 -13.55 3.63
CA ILE A 161 -3.49 -13.00 4.98
C ILE A 161 -3.10 -14.14 5.93
N VAL A 162 -1.97 -13.97 6.61
CA VAL A 162 -1.50 -14.84 7.68
C VAL A 162 -1.58 -14.08 9.00
N SER A 163 -2.08 -14.70 10.04
CA SER A 163 -2.16 -14.12 11.40
C SER A 163 -1.57 -15.06 12.43
N ASN A 164 -0.87 -14.54 13.43
CA ASN A 164 -0.60 -15.36 14.61
C ASN A 164 -1.89 -15.67 15.36
N PRO A 165 -2.03 -16.83 16.02
CA PRO A 165 -3.24 -17.18 16.76
C PRO A 165 -3.65 -16.11 17.79
N GLY A 166 -2.67 -15.53 18.49
CA GLY A 166 -2.85 -14.52 19.53
C GLY A 166 -2.89 -13.06 19.03
N THR A 167 -2.84 -12.79 17.74
CA THR A 167 -2.97 -11.43 17.18
C THR A 167 -4.31 -10.81 17.61
N ILE A 168 -4.29 -9.55 18.00
CA ILE A 168 -5.52 -8.76 18.17
C ILE A 168 -5.89 -8.17 16.81
N THR A 169 -7.07 -8.51 16.30
CA THR A 169 -7.55 -8.03 15.00
C THR A 169 -9.04 -7.67 15.06
N GLY A 170 -9.67 -7.37 13.92
CA GLY A 170 -11.06 -6.92 13.89
C GLY A 170 -11.19 -5.42 14.07
N SER A 171 -11.99 -4.97 15.07
CA SER A 171 -12.34 -3.55 15.24
C SER A 171 -12.85 -2.91 13.94
N ILE A 172 -13.73 -3.66 13.24
CA ILE A 172 -14.37 -3.17 12.01
C ILE A 172 -15.48 -2.21 12.41
N GLY A 173 -15.16 -0.93 12.38
CA GLY A 173 -16.03 0.13 12.85
C GLY A 173 -15.41 1.50 12.59
N VAL A 174 -16.20 2.55 12.82
CA VAL A 174 -15.78 3.96 12.66
C VAL A 174 -16.06 4.71 13.95
N ILE A 175 -15.11 5.51 14.36
CA ILE A 175 -15.27 6.41 15.50
C ILE A 175 -14.90 7.83 15.08
N LEU A 176 -15.64 8.80 15.62
CA LEU A 176 -15.34 10.21 15.55
C LEU A 176 -15.35 10.74 16.97
N ARG A 177 -14.29 11.41 17.38
CA ARG A 177 -14.15 11.98 18.73
C ARG A 177 -14.02 13.49 18.68
N GLY A 178 -14.71 14.17 19.58
CA GLY A 178 -14.53 15.55 19.96
C GLY A 178 -14.34 15.65 21.47
N ASN A 179 -13.52 16.57 21.91
CA ASN A 179 -13.39 16.90 23.33
C ASN A 179 -14.37 18.03 23.66
N ASN A 180 -15.11 17.92 24.76
CA ASN A 180 -15.90 19.02 25.30
C ASN A 180 -15.25 19.54 26.57
N LEU A 181 -14.80 20.79 26.53
CA LEU A 181 -14.16 21.49 27.64
C LEU A 181 -15.03 22.64 28.19
N GLU A 182 -16.27 22.80 27.71
CA GLU A 182 -17.16 23.88 28.09
C GLU A 182 -17.21 24.11 29.60
N ARG A 183 -17.48 23.05 30.39
CA ARG A 183 -17.57 23.14 31.86
C ARG A 183 -16.24 23.52 32.52
N LEU A 184 -15.11 23.18 31.93
CA LEU A 184 -13.80 23.59 32.41
C LEU A 184 -13.55 25.07 32.14
N LEU A 185 -13.87 25.51 30.95
CA LEU A 185 -13.72 26.92 30.52
C LEU A 185 -14.59 27.84 31.36
N ASP A 186 -15.82 27.45 31.63
CA ASP A 186 -16.74 28.20 32.53
C ASP A 186 -16.16 28.38 33.94
N LYS A 187 -15.56 27.31 34.50
CA LYS A 187 -14.93 27.37 35.82
C LYS A 187 -13.75 28.32 35.92
N VAL A 188 -13.00 28.50 34.83
CA VAL A 188 -11.84 29.40 34.75
C VAL A 188 -12.18 30.78 34.17
N GLY A 189 -13.48 31.02 33.86
CA GLY A 189 -13.94 32.32 33.36
C GLY A 189 -13.51 32.65 31.93
N VAL A 190 -13.25 31.62 31.10
CA VAL A 190 -12.87 31.78 29.70
C VAL A 190 -14.06 31.52 28.80
N SER A 191 -14.38 32.44 27.90
CA SER A 191 -15.43 32.28 26.89
C SER A 191 -14.90 32.65 25.51
N PHE A 192 -15.43 31.96 24.49
CA PHE A 192 -15.12 32.23 23.08
C PHE A 192 -16.27 32.95 22.40
N LYS A 193 -15.97 34.04 21.68
CA LYS A 193 -16.94 34.74 20.86
C LYS A 193 -16.78 34.28 19.40
N VAL A 194 -17.66 33.39 18.96
CA VAL A 194 -17.62 32.81 17.61
C VAL A 194 -18.58 33.57 16.70
N VAL A 195 -18.09 34.01 15.53
CA VAL A 195 -18.89 34.53 14.41
C VAL A 195 -18.71 33.58 13.24
N LYS A 196 -19.81 32.97 12.79
CA LYS A 196 -19.76 31.89 11.78
C LYS A 196 -20.74 32.16 10.63
N SER A 197 -20.39 31.70 9.44
CA SER A 197 -21.19 31.86 8.22
C SER A 197 -22.38 30.88 8.13
N GLY A 198 -22.39 29.85 8.94
CA GLY A 198 -23.45 28.84 8.96
C GLY A 198 -23.46 28.05 10.26
N PRO A 199 -24.61 27.38 10.60
CA PRO A 199 -24.82 26.77 11.91
C PRO A 199 -23.80 25.67 12.25
N TYR A 200 -23.37 24.91 11.26
CA TYR A 200 -22.49 23.74 11.44
C TYR A 200 -21.00 24.01 11.21
N LYS A 201 -20.59 25.30 11.06
CA LYS A 201 -19.19 25.60 10.75
C LYS A 201 -18.23 25.31 11.92
N ASP A 202 -18.75 25.25 13.11
CA ASP A 202 -18.05 24.93 14.36
C ASP A 202 -18.55 23.60 14.97
N ILE A 203 -19.02 22.66 14.14
CA ILE A 203 -19.39 21.34 14.58
C ILE A 203 -18.17 20.67 15.27
N LEU A 204 -18.40 20.03 16.43
CA LEU A 204 -17.37 19.50 17.34
C LEU A 204 -16.45 20.56 17.94
N ALA A 205 -16.87 21.82 18.04
CA ALA A 205 -16.14 22.82 18.82
C ALA A 205 -16.02 22.34 20.29
N PHE A 206 -14.83 22.51 20.86
CA PHE A 206 -14.52 22.00 22.20
C PHE A 206 -15.12 22.84 23.33
N ASP A 207 -15.60 24.02 23.02
CA ASP A 207 -16.06 25.07 23.94
C ASP A 207 -17.59 25.12 24.10
N ARG A 208 -18.30 24.16 23.51
CA ARG A 208 -19.76 24.04 23.63
C ARG A 208 -20.22 22.59 23.44
N GLU A 209 -21.40 22.30 23.90
CA GLU A 209 -22.04 21.01 23.59
C GLU A 209 -22.43 20.89 22.11
N THR A 210 -22.34 19.68 21.59
CA THR A 210 -22.79 19.34 20.25
C THR A 210 -24.31 19.18 20.25
N THR A 211 -25.00 19.81 19.32
CA THR A 211 -26.47 19.72 19.22
C THR A 211 -26.92 18.38 18.64
N GLU A 212 -28.17 17.99 18.89
CA GLU A 212 -28.75 16.75 18.35
C GLU A 212 -28.71 16.72 16.81
N GLU A 213 -28.92 17.85 16.16
CA GLU A 213 -28.85 17.98 14.69
C GLU A 213 -27.41 17.77 14.20
N GLU A 214 -26.42 18.32 14.89
CA GLU A 214 -25.01 18.09 14.59
C GLU A 214 -24.62 16.63 14.79
N VAL A 215 -25.12 15.97 15.86
CA VAL A 215 -24.91 14.53 16.09
C VAL A 215 -25.48 13.72 14.92
N HIS A 216 -26.67 14.08 14.44
CA HIS A 216 -27.28 13.40 13.28
C HIS A 216 -26.43 13.54 12.01
N ILE A 217 -25.90 14.73 11.72
CA ILE A 217 -24.99 14.97 10.59
C ILE A 217 -23.73 14.09 10.72
N LEU A 218 -23.14 14.06 11.92
CA LEU A 218 -21.94 13.25 12.17
C LEU A 218 -22.21 11.74 12.07
N GLN A 219 -23.39 11.31 12.54
CA GLN A 219 -23.80 9.89 12.44
C GLN A 219 -23.93 9.47 10.96
N GLN A 220 -24.52 10.27 10.11
CA GLN A 220 -24.59 9.98 8.68
C GLN A 220 -23.20 9.81 8.05
N LEU A 221 -22.23 10.64 8.43
CA LEU A 221 -20.84 10.51 7.97
C LEU A 221 -20.21 9.18 8.44
N ILE A 222 -20.46 8.80 9.70
CA ILE A 222 -20.00 7.53 10.26
C ILE A 222 -20.63 6.36 9.50
N ASP A 223 -21.94 6.39 9.25
CA ASP A 223 -22.67 5.30 8.61
C ASP A 223 -22.15 5.04 7.18
N VAL A 224 -21.89 6.10 6.41
CA VAL A 224 -21.28 5.98 5.07
C VAL A 224 -19.88 5.37 5.16
N SER A 225 -19.05 5.83 6.08
CA SER A 225 -17.69 5.32 6.27
C SER A 225 -17.69 3.87 6.75
N TYR A 226 -18.65 3.50 7.58
CA TYR A 226 -18.87 2.13 8.06
C TYR A 226 -19.29 1.20 6.92
N ASP A 227 -20.26 1.59 6.10
CA ASP A 227 -20.68 0.77 4.95
C ASP A 227 -19.55 0.58 3.93
N GLN A 228 -18.69 1.58 3.74
CA GLN A 228 -17.46 1.44 2.95
C GLN A 228 -16.54 0.38 3.53
N PHE A 229 -16.33 0.38 4.86
CA PHE A 229 -15.48 -0.60 5.51
C PHE A 229 -16.03 -2.02 5.34
N VAL A 230 -17.28 -2.24 5.70
CA VAL A 230 -17.99 -3.54 5.55
C VAL A 230 -17.89 -4.02 4.10
N SER A 231 -18.17 -3.15 3.13
CA SER A 231 -18.09 -3.46 1.70
C SER A 231 -16.69 -3.85 1.25
N THR A 232 -15.67 -3.23 1.82
CA THR A 232 -14.27 -3.51 1.50
C THR A 232 -13.83 -4.85 2.08
N VAL A 233 -14.21 -5.16 3.32
CA VAL A 233 -13.98 -6.48 3.94
C VAL A 233 -14.69 -7.58 3.16
N ALA A 234 -15.97 -7.38 2.86
CA ALA A 234 -16.77 -8.35 2.08
C ALA A 234 -16.10 -8.68 0.74
N ARG A 235 -15.70 -7.68 -0.03
CA ARG A 235 -15.01 -7.86 -1.32
C ARG A 235 -13.63 -8.50 -1.16
N GLY A 236 -12.85 -8.04 -0.18
CA GLY A 236 -11.48 -8.52 0.02
C GLY A 236 -11.42 -9.97 0.48
N ARG A 237 -12.45 -10.41 1.20
CA ARG A 237 -12.55 -11.77 1.76
C ARG A 237 -13.50 -12.69 1.00
N GLY A 238 -14.22 -12.19 0.00
CA GLY A 238 -15.23 -12.96 -0.72
C GLY A 238 -16.42 -13.35 0.17
N LEU A 239 -16.73 -12.55 1.17
CA LEU A 239 -17.85 -12.73 2.09
C LEU A 239 -19.05 -11.89 1.65
N ASP A 240 -20.25 -12.32 2.06
CA ASP A 240 -21.44 -11.48 1.94
C ASP A 240 -21.42 -10.34 2.95
N LYS A 241 -21.96 -9.16 2.57
CA LYS A 241 -21.99 -7.99 3.44
C LYS A 241 -22.76 -8.22 4.75
N ASP A 242 -23.85 -8.95 4.68
CA ASP A 242 -24.67 -9.21 5.85
C ASP A 242 -23.96 -10.17 6.82
N THR A 243 -23.20 -11.13 6.28
CA THR A 243 -22.28 -11.96 7.08
C THR A 243 -21.23 -11.09 7.77
N VAL A 244 -20.60 -10.15 7.05
CA VAL A 244 -19.61 -9.24 7.66
C VAL A 244 -20.25 -8.40 8.77
N ARG A 245 -21.46 -7.89 8.57
CA ARG A 245 -22.18 -7.09 9.57
C ARG A 245 -22.42 -7.82 10.88
N THR A 246 -22.53 -9.16 10.89
CA THR A 246 -22.73 -9.93 12.12
C THR A 246 -21.59 -9.80 13.13
N PHE A 247 -20.40 -9.46 12.66
CA PHE A 247 -19.20 -9.31 13.47
C PHE A 247 -18.50 -7.94 13.34
N ALA A 248 -19.00 -7.07 12.49
CA ALA A 248 -18.42 -5.74 12.22
C ALA A 248 -19.03 -4.64 13.11
N ASP A 249 -19.15 -4.90 14.41
CA ASP A 249 -19.72 -3.96 15.39
C ASP A 249 -18.64 -3.23 16.21
N GLY A 250 -17.39 -3.27 15.74
CA GLY A 250 -16.25 -2.66 16.42
C GLY A 250 -15.53 -3.56 17.41
N ARG A 251 -16.02 -4.79 17.64
CA ARG A 251 -15.34 -5.75 18.52
C ARG A 251 -14.02 -6.24 17.94
N VAL A 252 -13.15 -6.73 18.81
CA VAL A 252 -11.88 -7.34 18.44
C VAL A 252 -11.94 -8.86 18.54
N PHE A 253 -11.03 -9.51 17.83
CA PHE A 253 -10.89 -10.96 17.75
C PHE A 253 -9.44 -11.36 17.95
N THR A 254 -9.21 -12.60 18.35
CA THR A 254 -7.90 -13.24 18.18
C THR A 254 -7.69 -13.62 16.72
N GLY A 255 -6.43 -13.88 16.34
CA GLY A 255 -6.14 -14.40 14.99
C GLY A 255 -6.84 -15.71 14.69
N GLU A 256 -7.02 -16.58 15.72
CA GLU A 256 -7.75 -17.84 15.62
C GLU A 256 -9.24 -17.62 15.29
N GLN A 257 -9.90 -16.74 16.02
CA GLN A 257 -11.29 -16.34 15.73
C GLN A 257 -11.42 -15.67 14.37
N ALA A 258 -10.42 -14.88 13.95
CA ALA A 258 -10.41 -14.24 12.63
C ALA A 258 -10.31 -15.27 11.49
N LEU A 259 -9.63 -16.41 11.70
CA LEU A 259 -9.62 -17.53 10.76
C LEU A 259 -11.01 -18.15 10.62
N GLU A 260 -11.69 -18.42 11.73
CA GLU A 260 -13.05 -18.96 11.73
C GLU A 260 -14.06 -18.04 11.04
N LEU A 261 -13.89 -16.73 11.17
CA LEU A 261 -14.71 -15.71 10.51
C LEU A 261 -14.34 -15.49 9.03
N GLY A 262 -13.30 -16.15 8.52
CA GLY A 262 -12.81 -15.93 7.16
C GLY A 262 -12.08 -14.59 6.94
N LEU A 263 -11.74 -13.88 7.99
CA LEU A 263 -10.99 -12.62 7.91
C LEU A 263 -9.53 -12.84 7.53
N VAL A 264 -8.94 -13.98 7.90
CA VAL A 264 -7.59 -14.39 7.53
C VAL A 264 -7.62 -15.76 6.87
N ASP A 265 -6.57 -16.12 6.13
CA ASP A 265 -6.53 -17.39 5.37
C ASP A 265 -5.82 -18.50 6.14
N ARG A 266 -4.82 -18.14 6.95
CA ARG A 266 -3.98 -19.10 7.68
C ARG A 266 -3.53 -18.53 9.02
N LEU A 267 -3.35 -19.42 9.99
CA LEU A 267 -2.56 -19.12 11.18
C LEU A 267 -1.09 -19.40 10.90
N GLY A 268 -0.22 -18.57 11.43
CA GLY A 268 1.21 -18.71 11.29
C GLY A 268 1.97 -17.46 11.69
N THR A 269 3.28 -17.57 11.61
CA THR A 269 4.24 -16.52 11.89
C THR A 269 4.50 -15.64 10.66
N GLU A 270 5.28 -14.59 10.82
CA GLU A 270 5.76 -13.80 9.69
C GLU A 270 6.62 -14.62 8.73
N GLU A 271 7.37 -15.60 9.28
CA GLU A 271 8.17 -16.52 8.47
C GLU A 271 7.31 -17.43 7.59
N ASP A 272 6.17 -17.90 8.10
CA ASP A 272 5.20 -18.67 7.33
C ASP A 272 4.59 -17.82 6.19
N ALA A 273 4.31 -16.55 6.47
CA ALA A 273 3.84 -15.61 5.46
C ALA A 273 4.91 -15.33 4.39
N ARG A 274 6.20 -15.23 4.78
CA ARG A 274 7.34 -15.09 3.87
C ARG A 274 7.45 -16.28 2.93
N ARG A 275 7.40 -17.50 3.49
CA ARG A 275 7.45 -18.75 2.71
C ARG A 275 6.31 -18.80 1.70
N TRP A 276 5.11 -18.48 2.14
CA TRP A 276 3.95 -18.44 1.26
C TRP A 276 4.08 -17.41 0.15
N ALA A 277 4.59 -16.21 0.43
CA ALA A 277 4.87 -15.20 -0.58
C ALA A 277 5.90 -15.67 -1.63
N ALA A 278 6.94 -16.41 -1.18
CA ALA A 278 7.92 -17.00 -2.09
C ALA A 278 7.30 -18.09 -2.98
N GLU A 279 6.49 -18.97 -2.44
CA GLU A 279 5.74 -20.00 -3.19
C GLU A 279 4.87 -19.39 -4.28
N LEU A 280 4.06 -18.38 -3.93
CA LEU A 280 3.17 -17.66 -4.86
C LEU A 280 3.94 -16.97 -5.99
N ALA A 281 5.18 -16.57 -5.72
CA ALA A 281 6.09 -15.97 -6.71
C ALA A 281 6.86 -17.00 -7.55
N GLY A 282 6.71 -18.29 -7.27
CA GLY A 282 7.48 -19.36 -7.92
C GLY A 282 8.97 -19.36 -7.54
N LEU A 283 9.28 -18.88 -6.33
CA LEU A 283 10.62 -18.88 -5.74
C LEU A 283 10.74 -20.02 -4.72
N ASP A 284 11.99 -20.38 -4.38
CA ASP A 284 12.28 -21.40 -3.37
C ASP A 284 11.93 -20.85 -1.96
N PRO A 285 10.93 -21.40 -1.24
CA PRO A 285 10.50 -20.88 0.05
C PRO A 285 11.60 -20.93 1.13
N GLU A 286 12.51 -21.90 1.05
CA GLU A 286 13.55 -22.09 2.05
C GLU A 286 14.76 -21.17 1.84
N LYS A 287 15.00 -20.71 0.58
CA LYS A 287 16.18 -19.93 0.21
C LYS A 287 15.90 -18.48 -0.10
N THR A 288 14.62 -18.12 -0.25
CA THR A 288 14.26 -16.76 -0.67
C THR A 288 14.27 -15.83 0.53
N GLU A 289 15.17 -14.85 0.48
CA GLU A 289 15.28 -13.81 1.51
C GLU A 289 14.32 -12.66 1.23
N CYS A 290 13.92 -11.96 2.30
CA CYS A 290 13.31 -10.66 2.21
C CYS A 290 14.33 -9.57 1.90
N PHE A 291 13.86 -8.55 1.19
CA PHE A 291 14.53 -7.26 1.06
C PHE A 291 13.67 -6.24 1.80
N ASP A 292 14.15 -5.81 2.96
CA ASP A 292 13.45 -4.80 3.75
C ASP A 292 13.52 -3.45 3.04
N ILE A 293 12.33 -2.89 2.77
CA ILE A 293 12.20 -1.53 2.24
C ILE A 293 12.00 -0.61 3.43
N GLU A 294 13.10 -0.27 4.10
CA GLU A 294 13.13 0.73 5.16
C GLU A 294 13.27 2.13 4.60
N GLU A 295 12.68 3.12 5.28
CA GLU A 295 13.07 4.50 5.03
C GLU A 295 14.53 4.73 5.46
N PRO A 296 15.27 5.55 4.71
CA PRO A 296 16.56 6.01 5.17
C PRO A 296 16.35 6.80 6.47
N LYS A 297 16.77 6.22 7.58
CA LYS A 297 16.75 6.92 8.89
C LYS A 297 17.51 8.23 8.75
N PRO A 298 16.98 9.36 9.22
CA PRO A 298 17.68 10.64 9.14
C PRO A 298 19.07 10.50 9.73
N PHE A 299 20.07 10.99 9.02
CA PHE A 299 21.49 10.87 9.35
C PHE A 299 21.83 11.30 10.80
N ILE A 300 21.02 12.21 11.36
CA ILE A 300 21.13 12.72 12.73
C ILE A 300 20.97 11.63 13.80
N ASN A 301 20.13 10.61 13.58
CA ASN A 301 19.94 9.53 14.56
C ASN A 301 21.11 8.53 14.61
N ARG A 302 22.08 8.62 13.68
CA ARG A 302 23.25 7.75 13.63
C ARG A 302 24.34 8.16 14.64
N PHE A 303 24.27 9.38 15.16
CA PHE A 303 25.28 9.96 16.05
C PHE A 303 24.84 10.09 17.51
N ILE A 304 23.66 9.61 17.89
CA ILE A 304 23.22 9.57 19.28
C ILE A 304 23.31 8.10 19.76
N PRO A 305 24.47 7.67 20.33
CA PRO A 305 24.55 6.37 20.97
C PRO A 305 23.74 6.43 22.28
N GLY A 306 22.77 5.55 22.45
CA GLY A 306 22.13 5.32 23.75
C GLY A 306 20.64 5.61 23.87
N ARG A 307 19.89 5.79 22.77
CA ARG A 307 18.43 5.64 22.84
C ARG A 307 18.07 4.15 22.84
N SER A 308 18.30 3.52 23.99
CA SER A 308 17.80 2.19 24.26
C SER A 308 16.27 2.21 24.34
N GLN A 309 15.66 1.11 23.93
CA GLN A 309 14.21 0.86 23.85
C GLN A 309 13.43 1.02 25.19
N THR A 310 14.06 1.45 26.25
CA THR A 310 13.45 1.59 27.59
C THR A 310 12.69 2.90 27.82
N GLN A 311 12.63 3.82 26.84
CA GLN A 311 11.80 5.04 26.95
C GLN A 311 10.42 4.91 26.27
N SER A 312 9.97 3.69 25.97
CA SER A 312 8.72 3.46 25.22
C SER A 312 7.43 3.94 25.90
N GLY A 313 7.39 4.02 27.22
CA GLY A 313 6.17 4.43 27.92
C GLY A 313 5.80 5.91 27.78
N LEU A 314 6.70 6.82 28.09
CA LEU A 314 6.46 8.27 28.00
C LEU A 314 6.41 8.77 26.55
N ILE A 315 7.31 8.26 25.68
CA ILE A 315 7.34 8.64 24.26
C ILE A 315 6.08 8.09 23.57
N GLY A 316 5.68 6.84 23.86
CA GLY A 316 4.45 6.27 23.30
C GLY A 316 3.19 7.02 23.77
N ALA A 317 3.16 7.51 25.02
CA ALA A 317 2.06 8.34 25.52
C ALA A 317 2.02 9.71 24.84
N VAL A 318 3.17 10.34 24.61
CA VAL A 318 3.28 11.62 23.89
C VAL A 318 2.88 11.43 22.43
N ASP A 319 3.34 10.38 21.77
CA ASP A 319 2.97 10.08 20.37
C ASP A 319 1.46 9.81 20.23
N SER A 320 0.85 9.08 21.19
CA SER A 320 -0.60 8.85 21.18
C SER A 320 -1.39 10.13 21.41
N LEU A 321 -0.96 10.97 22.36
CA LEU A 321 -1.58 12.27 22.63
C LEU A 321 -1.46 13.20 21.42
N GLN A 322 -0.28 13.23 20.78
CA GLN A 322 -0.05 14.02 19.57
C GLN A 322 -0.92 13.55 18.42
N PHE A 323 -1.08 12.23 18.26
CA PHE A 323 -2.00 11.67 17.27
C PHE A 323 -3.44 12.09 17.56
N ASP A 324 -3.87 12.00 18.82
CA ASP A 324 -5.22 12.39 19.25
C ASP A 324 -5.51 13.88 18.98
N LEU A 325 -4.58 14.73 19.31
CA LEU A 325 -4.71 16.16 19.03
C LEU A 325 -4.75 16.45 17.53
N ALA A 326 -3.93 15.75 16.74
CA ALA A 326 -3.86 15.93 15.29
C ALA A 326 -5.08 15.38 14.54
N THR A 327 -5.79 14.41 15.12
CA THR A 327 -6.94 13.74 14.51
C THR A 327 -8.27 14.09 15.15
N ASN A 328 -8.29 15.05 16.07
CA ASN A 328 -9.52 15.52 16.72
C ASN A 328 -10.54 15.96 15.64
N GLY A 329 -11.76 15.45 15.71
CA GLY A 329 -12.79 15.69 14.72
C GLY A 329 -12.65 14.95 13.39
N MET A 330 -11.66 14.07 13.23
CA MET A 330 -11.53 13.21 12.05
C MET A 330 -12.22 11.86 12.25
N ALA A 331 -12.82 11.33 11.19
CA ALA A 331 -13.29 9.96 11.19
C ALA A 331 -12.09 8.99 11.22
N LEU A 332 -12.12 8.03 12.12
CA LEU A 332 -11.02 7.10 12.36
C LEU A 332 -11.49 5.66 12.23
N TRP A 333 -10.65 4.85 11.64
CA TRP A 333 -10.60 3.40 11.77
C TRP A 333 -9.46 3.06 12.74
N LEU A 334 -9.71 3.22 14.03
CA LEU A 334 -8.70 3.11 15.09
C LEU A 334 -9.22 2.28 16.24
N TYR A 335 -8.52 1.19 16.55
CA TYR A 335 -8.69 0.45 17.80
C TYR A 335 -7.94 1.14 18.93
N ARG A 336 -8.62 1.31 20.06
CA ARG A 336 -8.03 1.82 21.31
C ARG A 336 -8.41 0.88 22.44
N PRO A 337 -7.40 0.25 23.05
CA PRO A 337 -7.62 -0.60 24.23
C PRO A 337 -8.06 0.21 25.44
#